data_6f4154fe8c50f5e22939f2dbeb67f3a6
#
_entry.id   6f4154fe8c50f5e22939f2dbeb67f3a6
#
_cell.length_a   1.000
_cell.length_b   1.000
_cell.length_c   1.000
_cell.angle_alpha   90.00
_cell.angle_beta   90.00
_cell.angle_gamma   90.00
#
_symmetry.space_group_name_H-M   'P 1'
#
loop_
_entity.id
_entity.type
_entity.pdbx_description
1 polymer ?
#
loop_
_entity_poly.entity_id
_entity_poly.type
_entity_poly.pdbx_seq_one_letter_code
_entity_poly.pdbx_strand_id
1 'polypeptide(L)'
;DGYVVTASDVEQELARIGHELRPLEIVLVNTSAGTHYGEPDYVGKGCGMGREATLYLLERGVRLTGTDAWSWDAPFAFTAQRYARNHDASIIWEGHRASRTIGYCHIEKLHNLESLPTSGFEVSCFPVKVHAASAGWTRAVAIFTGDDE
;
A
#
# COMPACT_ATOMS: atom_id res chain seq x y z
N ASP A 1 8.87 0.37 11.98
CA ASP A 1 9.41 -0.38 10.85
C ASP A 1 9.08 -1.87 11.03
N GLY A 2 8.76 -2.57 9.95
CA GLY A 2 8.53 -4.02 9.94
C GLY A 2 7.21 -4.49 10.57
N TYR A 3 6.35 -3.60 11.04
CA TYR A 3 5.00 -3.95 11.48
C TYR A 3 4.17 -4.49 10.31
N VAL A 4 3.36 -5.50 10.57
CA VAL A 4 2.42 -6.04 9.58
C VAL A 4 1.03 -5.56 9.95
N VAL A 5 0.47 -4.71 9.13
CA VAL A 5 -0.86 -4.12 9.31
C VAL A 5 -1.92 -5.21 9.18
N THR A 6 -2.84 -5.25 10.14
CA THR A 6 -3.96 -6.19 10.20
C THR A 6 -5.24 -5.57 9.63
N ALA A 7 -6.28 -6.37 9.42
CA ALA A 7 -7.60 -5.88 9.06
C ALA A 7 -8.18 -4.94 10.13
N SER A 8 -7.94 -5.24 11.40
CA SER A 8 -8.37 -4.40 12.53
C SER A 8 -7.70 -3.03 12.54
N ASP A 9 -6.41 -2.96 12.17
CA ASP A 9 -5.72 -1.67 12.07
C ASP A 9 -6.32 -0.80 10.96
N VAL A 10 -6.64 -1.40 9.81
CA VAL A 10 -7.31 -0.69 8.70
C VAL A 10 -8.68 -0.17 9.14
N GLU A 11 -9.46 -1.01 9.82
CA GLU A 11 -10.79 -0.62 10.31
C GLU A 11 -10.70 0.54 11.31
N GLN A 12 -9.77 0.48 12.25
CA GLN A 12 -9.53 1.55 13.21
C GLN A 12 -9.09 2.85 12.54
N GLU A 13 -8.22 2.76 11.55
CA GLU A 13 -7.76 3.95 10.81
C GLU A 13 -8.89 4.57 9.98
N LEU A 14 -9.71 3.76 9.29
CA LEU A 14 -10.88 4.27 8.58
C LEU A 14 -11.88 4.96 9.53
N ALA A 15 -12.10 4.39 10.71
CA ALA A 15 -12.95 5.01 11.73
C ALA A 15 -12.33 6.33 12.24
N ARG A 16 -11.00 6.38 12.46
CA ARG A 16 -10.29 7.57 12.91
C ARG A 16 -10.40 8.73 11.92
N ILE A 17 -10.31 8.45 10.62
CA ILE A 17 -10.42 9.47 9.56
C ILE A 17 -11.87 9.74 9.14
N GLY A 18 -12.85 8.99 9.68
CA GLY A 18 -14.26 9.14 9.35
C GLY A 18 -14.60 8.75 7.92
N HIS A 19 -13.91 7.78 7.34
CA HIS A 19 -14.09 7.35 5.95
C HIS A 19 -14.71 5.96 5.86
N GLU A 20 -15.70 5.80 4.98
CA GLU A 20 -16.31 4.53 4.61
C GLU A 20 -15.89 4.17 3.17
N LEU A 21 -15.26 3.01 3.00
CA LEU A 21 -14.76 2.55 1.70
C LEU A 21 -15.90 2.30 0.72
N ARG A 22 -15.70 2.74 -0.51
CA ARG A 22 -16.60 2.48 -1.64
C ARG A 22 -15.91 1.62 -2.70
N PRO A 23 -16.64 0.82 -3.47
CA PRO A 23 -16.06 0.05 -4.56
C PRO A 23 -15.31 0.94 -5.55
N LEU A 24 -14.14 0.47 -6.00
CA LEU A 24 -13.24 1.12 -6.94
C LEU A 24 -12.52 2.38 -6.42
N GLU A 25 -12.63 2.70 -5.15
CA GLU A 25 -11.73 3.69 -4.55
C GLU A 25 -10.26 3.20 -4.60
N ILE A 26 -9.34 4.15 -4.76
CA ILE A 26 -7.90 3.92 -4.66
C ILE A 26 -7.48 4.23 -3.24
N VAL A 27 -6.86 3.27 -2.57
CA VAL A 27 -6.39 3.43 -1.18
C VAL A 27 -4.89 3.62 -1.17
N LEU A 28 -4.43 4.75 -0.64
CA LEU A 28 -3.02 5.06 -0.47
C LEU A 28 -2.64 4.97 1.01
N VAL A 29 -1.62 4.18 1.32
CA VAL A 29 -1.13 3.94 2.68
C VAL A 29 0.15 4.73 2.89
N ASN A 30 0.06 5.80 3.71
CA ASN A 30 1.21 6.57 4.13
C ASN A 30 1.85 5.90 5.35
N THR A 31 3.03 5.33 5.18
CA THR A 31 3.81 4.69 6.25
C THR A 31 4.90 5.60 6.80
N SER A 32 5.05 6.80 6.25
CA SER A 32 6.17 7.73 6.46
C SER A 32 7.52 7.22 5.93
N ALA A 33 7.58 6.05 5.30
CA ALA A 33 8.83 5.55 4.68
C ALA A 33 9.31 6.46 3.55
N GLY A 34 8.39 7.13 2.85
CA GLY A 34 8.71 8.04 1.75
C GLY A 34 9.62 9.21 2.15
N THR A 35 9.65 9.59 3.42
CA THR A 35 10.57 10.62 3.95
C THR A 35 12.04 10.18 3.90
N HIS A 36 12.30 8.87 3.79
CA HIS A 36 13.62 8.27 3.63
C HIS A 36 13.99 7.98 2.17
N TYR A 37 13.17 8.41 1.22
CA TYR A 37 13.44 8.13 -0.20
C TYR A 37 14.79 8.71 -0.62
N GLY A 38 15.66 7.84 -1.21
CA GLY A 38 17.02 8.21 -1.59
C GLY A 38 18.07 7.89 -0.51
N GLU A 39 17.67 7.56 0.71
CA GLU A 39 18.59 7.17 1.78
C GLU A 39 18.87 5.65 1.73
N PRO A 40 20.05 5.21 2.18
CA PRO A 40 20.44 3.80 2.15
C PRO A 40 19.53 2.87 2.96
N ASP A 41 18.85 3.39 3.98
CA ASP A 41 17.97 2.63 4.88
C ASP A 41 16.50 2.58 4.42
N TYR A 42 16.12 3.30 3.36
CA TYR A 42 14.74 3.37 2.85
C TYR A 42 14.09 1.99 2.66
N VAL A 43 14.83 1.01 2.16
CA VAL A 43 14.33 -0.36 1.92
C VAL A 43 13.85 -1.07 3.20
N GLY A 44 14.31 -0.62 4.36
CA GLY A 44 13.97 -1.16 5.67
C GLY A 44 12.91 -0.35 6.43
N LYS A 45 12.39 0.74 5.83
CA LYS A 45 11.46 1.65 6.50
C LYS A 45 10.00 1.31 6.23
N GLY A 46 9.17 1.72 7.18
CA GLY A 46 7.72 1.61 7.11
C GLY A 46 7.15 0.30 7.64
N CYS A 47 5.84 0.24 7.64
CA CYS A 47 5.06 -0.98 7.85
C CYS A 47 4.71 -1.61 6.50
N GLY A 48 4.13 -2.80 6.52
CA GLY A 48 3.59 -3.43 5.32
C GLY A 48 2.18 -3.95 5.54
N MET A 49 1.44 -4.09 4.47
CA MET A 49 0.07 -4.60 4.52
C MET A 49 0.08 -6.12 4.57
N GLY A 50 -0.45 -6.68 5.66
CA GLY A 50 -0.64 -8.11 5.78
C GLY A 50 -1.72 -8.63 4.83
N ARG A 51 -1.80 -9.96 4.72
CA ARG A 51 -2.84 -10.62 3.91
C ARG A 51 -4.24 -10.19 4.32
N GLU A 52 -4.52 -10.18 5.61
CA GLU A 52 -5.85 -9.84 6.14
C GLU A 52 -6.22 -8.38 5.84
N ALA A 53 -5.30 -7.44 6.07
CA ALA A 53 -5.51 -6.04 5.76
C ALA A 53 -5.75 -5.82 4.25
N THR A 54 -4.97 -6.51 3.41
CA THR A 54 -5.13 -6.43 1.97
C THR A 54 -6.50 -6.98 1.56
N LEU A 55 -6.90 -8.17 2.02
CA LEU A 55 -8.20 -8.75 1.72
C LEU A 55 -9.36 -7.88 2.23
N TYR A 56 -9.22 -7.27 3.41
CA TYR A 56 -10.22 -6.34 3.95
C TYR A 56 -10.56 -5.22 2.97
N LEU A 57 -9.54 -4.63 2.32
CA LEU A 57 -9.73 -3.62 1.28
C LEU A 57 -10.39 -4.20 0.02
N LEU A 58 -9.87 -5.35 -0.44
CA LEU A 58 -10.32 -5.97 -1.69
C LEU A 58 -11.77 -6.46 -1.63
N GLU A 59 -12.21 -7.00 -0.49
CA GLU A 59 -13.59 -7.44 -0.24
C GLU A 59 -14.58 -6.27 -0.25
N ARG A 60 -14.10 -5.04 0.05
CA ARG A 60 -14.89 -3.79 -0.05
C ARG A 60 -14.83 -3.14 -1.42
N GLY A 61 -14.27 -3.83 -2.41
CA GLY A 61 -14.27 -3.39 -3.81
C GLY A 61 -13.06 -2.57 -4.23
N VAL A 62 -12.08 -2.34 -3.37
CA VAL A 62 -10.81 -1.72 -3.76
C VAL A 62 -10.09 -2.65 -4.75
N ARG A 63 -9.52 -2.09 -5.81
CA ARG A 63 -8.77 -2.83 -6.84
C ARG A 63 -7.41 -2.24 -7.17
N LEU A 64 -7.14 -1.05 -6.66
CA LEU A 64 -5.86 -0.39 -6.76
C LEU A 64 -5.50 0.20 -5.40
N THR A 65 -4.29 -0.11 -4.96
CA THR A 65 -3.72 0.42 -3.72
C THR A 65 -2.36 1.06 -3.98
N GLY A 66 -1.85 1.81 -3.04
CA GLY A 66 -0.51 2.37 -3.12
C GLY A 66 0.14 2.56 -1.77
N THR A 67 1.45 2.63 -1.74
CA THR A 67 2.24 2.91 -0.53
C THR A 67 3.48 3.73 -0.85
N ASP A 68 3.92 4.51 0.11
CA ASP A 68 5.21 5.22 0.10
C ASP A 68 6.40 4.33 0.49
N ALA A 69 6.12 3.13 1.02
CA ALA A 69 7.15 2.15 1.36
C ALA A 69 7.78 1.51 0.12
N TRP A 70 8.93 0.87 0.33
CA TRP A 70 9.63 0.13 -0.73
C TRP A 70 8.76 -1.00 -1.32
N SER A 71 7.95 -1.66 -0.50
CA SER A 71 7.06 -2.74 -0.90
C SER A 71 5.71 -2.63 -0.21
N TRP A 72 4.69 -3.24 -0.79
CA TRP A 72 3.35 -3.39 -0.18
C TRP A 72 3.39 -4.27 1.07
N ASP A 73 4.21 -5.33 1.07
CA ASP A 73 4.48 -6.14 2.26
C ASP A 73 5.50 -5.45 3.18
N ALA A 74 5.56 -5.89 4.43
CA ALA A 74 6.55 -5.41 5.38
C ALA A 74 7.99 -5.62 4.85
N PRO A 75 8.94 -4.73 5.21
CA PRO A 75 10.31 -4.81 4.74
C PRO A 75 10.90 -6.21 4.92
N PHE A 76 11.50 -6.73 3.88
CA PHE A 76 11.88 -8.16 3.77
C PHE A 76 12.82 -8.63 4.89
N ALA A 77 13.67 -7.76 5.42
CA ALA A 77 14.56 -8.11 6.52
C ALA A 77 13.79 -8.57 7.77
N PHE A 78 12.67 -7.93 8.09
CA PHE A 78 11.80 -8.33 9.21
C PHE A 78 11.04 -9.61 8.91
N THR A 79 10.56 -9.78 7.68
CA THR A 79 9.92 -11.02 7.23
C THR A 79 10.89 -12.20 7.30
N ALA A 80 12.14 -12.03 6.88
CA ALA A 80 13.19 -13.04 6.96
C ALA A 80 13.48 -13.44 8.41
N GLN A 81 13.55 -12.46 9.33
CA GLN A 81 13.73 -12.74 10.78
C GLN A 81 12.54 -13.50 11.38
N ARG A 82 11.30 -13.18 10.98
CA ARG A 82 10.10 -13.92 11.42
C ARG A 82 10.12 -15.34 10.88
N TYR A 83 10.44 -15.52 9.60
CA TYR A 83 10.56 -16.83 8.97
C TYR A 83 11.64 -17.71 9.64
N ALA A 84 12.78 -17.14 9.97
CA ALA A 84 13.85 -17.87 10.65
C ALA A 84 13.42 -18.41 12.04
N ARG A 85 12.42 -17.81 12.69
CA ARG A 85 11.89 -18.24 13.98
C ARG A 85 10.79 -19.29 13.88
N ASN A 86 9.89 -19.16 12.91
CA ASN A 86 8.66 -19.95 12.84
C ASN A 86 8.58 -20.90 11.65
N HIS A 87 9.47 -20.76 10.65
CA HIS A 87 9.50 -21.49 9.39
C HIS A 87 8.18 -21.48 8.61
N ASP A 88 7.35 -20.48 8.86
CA ASP A 88 6.07 -20.31 8.16
C ASP A 88 6.25 -19.52 6.85
N ALA A 89 6.24 -20.24 5.73
CA ALA A 89 6.37 -19.64 4.41
C ALA A 89 5.14 -18.81 4.00
N SER A 90 4.01 -18.89 4.70
CA SER A 90 2.80 -18.13 4.37
C SER A 90 2.98 -16.63 4.57
N ILE A 91 3.89 -16.22 5.45
CA ILE A 91 4.19 -14.81 5.74
C ILE A 91 4.99 -14.12 4.65
N ILE A 92 5.59 -14.89 3.71
CA ILE A 92 6.41 -14.34 2.64
C ILE A 92 5.49 -13.80 1.54
N TRP A 93 5.55 -12.48 1.30
CA TRP A 93 4.75 -11.79 0.29
C TRP A 93 3.24 -11.99 0.52
N GLU A 94 2.82 -11.95 1.79
CA GLU A 94 1.45 -12.26 2.18
C GLU A 94 0.41 -11.27 1.61
N GLY A 95 0.75 -9.97 1.57
CA GLY A 95 -0.06 -8.94 0.93
C GLY A 95 -0.14 -9.12 -0.58
N HIS A 96 1.00 -9.31 -1.26
CA HIS A 96 1.03 -9.61 -2.70
C HIS A 96 0.21 -10.85 -3.04
N ARG A 97 0.33 -11.91 -2.24
CA ARG A 97 -0.39 -13.18 -2.45
C ARG A 97 -1.89 -13.09 -2.25
N ALA A 98 -2.39 -12.04 -1.60
CA ALA A 98 -3.83 -11.77 -1.53
C ALA A 98 -4.46 -11.67 -2.93
N SER A 99 -3.68 -11.24 -3.94
CA SER A 99 -4.09 -11.19 -5.36
C SER A 99 -4.53 -12.54 -5.94
N ARG A 100 -4.12 -13.66 -5.34
CA ARG A 100 -4.58 -15.00 -5.75
C ARG A 100 -6.03 -15.27 -5.36
N THR A 101 -6.56 -14.54 -4.38
CA THR A 101 -7.95 -14.64 -3.92
C THR A 101 -8.83 -13.61 -4.63
N ILE A 102 -8.40 -12.36 -4.65
CA ILE A 102 -9.08 -11.26 -5.34
C ILE A 102 -8.01 -10.46 -6.09
N GLY A 103 -8.14 -10.38 -7.43
CA GLY A 103 -7.19 -9.66 -8.27
C GLY A 103 -7.16 -8.17 -7.97
N TYR A 104 -5.98 -7.60 -7.85
CA TYR A 104 -5.74 -6.16 -7.65
C TYR A 104 -4.38 -5.75 -8.19
N CYS A 105 -4.15 -4.46 -8.26
CA CYS A 105 -2.85 -3.85 -8.53
C CYS A 105 -2.43 -2.99 -7.34
N HIS A 106 -1.13 -2.78 -7.17
CA HIS A 106 -0.62 -1.83 -6.19
C HIS A 106 0.54 -1.01 -6.77
N ILE A 107 0.71 0.18 -6.23
CA ILE A 107 1.80 1.10 -6.54
C ILE A 107 2.71 1.15 -5.32
N GLU A 108 4.00 1.06 -5.55
CA GLU A 108 5.00 1.15 -4.49
C GLU A 108 5.88 2.38 -4.69
N LYS A 109 6.53 2.81 -3.62
CA LYS A 109 7.49 3.92 -3.65
C LYS A 109 6.84 5.25 -4.07
N LEU A 110 5.59 5.46 -3.65
CA LEU A 110 4.96 6.76 -3.74
C LEU A 110 5.73 7.77 -2.88
N HIS A 111 5.65 9.02 -3.23
CA HIS A 111 6.31 10.09 -2.49
C HIS A 111 5.33 11.20 -2.19
N ASN A 112 5.57 11.90 -1.09
CA ASN A 112 4.80 13.09 -0.70
C ASN A 112 3.35 12.79 -0.29
N LEU A 113 3.06 11.57 0.22
CA LEU A 113 1.72 11.21 0.69
C LEU A 113 1.30 12.02 1.90
N GLU A 114 2.24 12.47 2.73
CA GLU A 114 2.02 13.30 3.91
C GLU A 114 1.42 14.66 3.61
N SER A 115 1.50 15.12 2.37
CA SER A 115 0.89 16.40 1.94
C SER A 115 -0.56 16.25 1.50
N LEU A 116 -1.07 15.03 1.40
CA LEU A 116 -2.43 14.76 0.94
C LEU A 116 -3.42 14.80 2.12
N PRO A 117 -4.65 15.28 1.91
CA PRO A 117 -5.74 15.06 2.84
C PRO A 117 -6.11 13.57 2.88
N THR A 118 -6.88 13.17 3.88
CA THR A 118 -7.32 11.78 4.04
C THR A 118 -8.27 11.29 2.94
N SER A 119 -8.93 12.21 2.22
CA SER A 119 -9.85 11.93 1.12
C SER A 119 -10.12 13.21 0.32
N GLY A 120 -10.95 13.12 -0.74
CA GLY A 120 -11.38 14.30 -1.50
C GLY A 120 -10.48 14.66 -2.69
N PHE A 121 -9.69 13.72 -3.19
CA PHE A 121 -8.87 13.91 -4.39
C PHE A 121 -8.97 12.69 -5.33
N GLU A 122 -8.65 12.90 -6.59
CA GLU A 122 -8.50 11.82 -7.57
C GLU A 122 -7.03 11.44 -7.73
N VAL A 123 -6.78 10.18 -8.12
CA VAL A 123 -5.42 9.70 -8.42
C VAL A 123 -5.33 9.29 -9.88
N SER A 124 -4.41 9.89 -10.61
CA SER A 124 -4.03 9.46 -11.96
C SER A 124 -2.70 8.70 -11.91
N CYS A 125 -2.66 7.47 -12.41
CA CYS A 125 -1.51 6.57 -12.27
C CYS A 125 -1.43 5.52 -13.40
N PHE A 126 -1.27 5.98 -14.65
CA PHE A 126 -1.20 5.08 -15.80
C PHE A 126 0.23 4.54 -15.99
N PRO A 127 0.46 3.22 -15.82
CA PRO A 127 1.79 2.64 -15.95
C PRO A 127 2.24 2.54 -17.41
N VAL A 128 3.54 2.66 -17.62
CA VAL A 128 4.17 2.34 -18.91
C VAL A 128 4.02 0.84 -19.18
N LYS A 129 3.61 0.51 -20.40
CA LYS A 129 3.48 -0.90 -20.83
C LYS A 129 4.86 -1.45 -21.17
N VAL A 130 5.38 -2.32 -20.30
CA VAL A 130 6.64 -3.04 -20.51
C VAL A 130 6.34 -4.44 -21.00
N HIS A 131 6.90 -4.83 -22.14
CA HIS A 131 6.63 -6.15 -22.74
C HIS A 131 7.04 -7.28 -21.77
N ALA A 132 6.14 -8.24 -21.59
CA ALA A 132 6.31 -9.42 -20.71
C ALA A 132 6.70 -9.12 -19.25
N ALA A 133 6.48 -7.87 -18.76
CA ALA A 133 6.69 -7.52 -17.36
C ALA A 133 5.38 -7.53 -16.57
N SER A 134 5.47 -7.80 -15.27
CA SER A 134 4.34 -7.76 -14.33
C SER A 134 4.08 -6.35 -13.80
N ALA A 135 4.97 -5.39 -14.03
CA ALA A 135 4.87 -4.02 -13.56
C ALA A 135 5.50 -3.03 -14.56
N GLY A 136 5.19 -1.78 -14.41
CA GLY A 136 5.77 -0.67 -15.17
C GLY A 136 5.83 0.60 -14.31
N TRP A 137 6.72 1.51 -14.68
CA TRP A 137 6.78 2.81 -14.00
C TRP A 137 5.49 3.59 -14.23
N THR A 138 5.07 4.31 -13.21
CA THR A 138 3.95 5.24 -13.29
C THR A 138 4.34 6.59 -12.69
N ARG A 139 3.82 7.66 -13.29
CA ARG A 139 3.74 8.94 -12.63
C ARG A 139 2.38 9.00 -11.93
N ALA A 140 2.37 8.75 -10.64
CA ALA A 140 1.17 8.96 -9.84
C ALA A 140 1.06 10.44 -9.45
N VAL A 141 -0.12 11.02 -9.65
CA VAL A 141 -0.43 12.40 -9.26
C VAL A 141 -1.80 12.46 -8.58
N ALA A 142 -1.90 13.25 -7.52
CA ALA A 142 -3.16 13.62 -6.93
C ALA A 142 -3.73 14.84 -7.67
N ILE A 143 -5.02 14.81 -7.98
CA ILE A 143 -5.74 15.87 -8.68
C ILE A 143 -6.83 16.37 -7.74
N PHE A 144 -6.78 17.66 -7.44
CA PHE A 144 -7.82 18.35 -6.68
C PHE A 144 -8.73 19.08 -7.66
N THR A 145 -10.00 18.74 -7.67
CA THR A 145 -11.00 19.55 -8.36
C THR A 145 -11.31 20.74 -7.45
N GLY A 146 -10.83 21.90 -7.83
CA GLY A 146 -11.07 23.11 -7.07
C GLY A 146 -12.54 23.53 -7.16
N ASP A 147 -13.31 23.12 -6.18
CA ASP A 147 -14.59 23.70 -5.82
C ASP A 147 -14.60 23.83 -4.30
N ASP A 148 -13.87 24.83 -3.80
CA ASP A 148 -14.14 25.44 -2.50
C ASP A 148 -13.23 26.65 -2.35
N GLU A 149 -13.67 27.83 -2.89
CA GLU A 149 -13.35 29.15 -2.34
C GLU A 149 -14.40 29.52 -1.30
#